data_35ff3f6f47d21af58767d733f85c8369
#
_entry.id   35ff3f6f47d21af58767d733f85c8369
#
_cell.length_a   1.000
_cell.length_b   1.000
_cell.length_c   1.000
_cell.angle_alpha   90.00
_cell.angle_beta   90.00
_cell.angle_gamma   90.00
#
_symmetry.space_group_name_H-M   'P 1'
#
loop_
_entity.id
_entity.type
_entity.pdbx_description
1 polymer ?
#
loop_
_entity_poly.entity_id
_entity_poly.type
_entity_poly.pdbx_seq_one_letter_code
_entity_poly.pdbx_strand_id
1 'polypeptide(L)'
;MKKNNMSRRSFVKVSTASLAAMSIPSLVAAGADAPESPVSPESSAAPAVPQQQQPQAAAPAVRPGDSDAITRAFFDSLLVETRYMDAEKPSTKFELFGETFETPVMTAALSHLRVPGGSGLVVYAQAAAATGAVHWMGMGEDRDLEEVVATGARTIKVIKPHEDNAEVFRRIRHAVGAGCFAVGMDIDHAFNGTGGYDNVYGLPMKPKSTAEMRSFVQAAGIPFIVKGVLSPSDAKKCLEAGVAGIVLSHHGGRVAYSIPPLLALERIADVVKGRMKIFIDCGVVSGMDAYKCLALGADAVSVGRHLMPLLRDGADATAARIKAMTAELAGVMAATGVTSLKKMDPTVIHRMAF
;
A
#
# COMPACT_ATOMS: atom_id res chain seq x y z
N MET A 1 -8.95 -26.55 -31.79
CA MET A 1 -7.90 -25.92 -30.98
C MET A 1 -8.46 -25.72 -29.55
N LYS A 2 -8.09 -26.59 -28.60
CA LYS A 2 -8.53 -26.51 -27.21
C LYS A 2 -7.60 -25.57 -26.47
N LYS A 3 -8.11 -24.43 -25.97
CA LYS A 3 -7.38 -23.54 -25.04
C LYS A 3 -7.32 -24.24 -23.68
N ASN A 4 -6.12 -24.60 -23.24
CA ASN A 4 -5.87 -25.07 -21.88
C ASN A 4 -6.00 -23.87 -20.93
N ASN A 5 -7.10 -23.81 -20.20
CA ASN A 5 -7.28 -22.95 -19.04
C ASN A 5 -6.53 -23.62 -17.87
N MET A 6 -5.29 -23.23 -17.62
CA MET A 6 -4.58 -23.64 -16.39
C MET A 6 -5.23 -22.92 -15.20
N SER A 7 -5.90 -23.70 -14.38
CA SER A 7 -6.52 -23.28 -13.12
C SER A 7 -5.44 -22.80 -12.15
N ARG A 8 -5.66 -21.66 -11.50
CA ARG A 8 -4.84 -21.06 -10.43
C ARG A 8 -4.63 -21.96 -9.18
N ARG A 9 -5.08 -23.21 -9.21
CA ARG A 9 -4.99 -24.17 -8.10
C ARG A 9 -3.64 -24.91 -7.96
N SER A 10 -2.68 -24.70 -8.86
CA SER A 10 -1.43 -25.47 -8.88
C SER A 10 -0.31 -24.96 -7.97
N PHE A 11 -0.56 -23.94 -7.14
CA PHE A 11 0.48 -23.27 -6.34
C PHE A 11 0.89 -24.00 -5.03
N VAL A 12 0.32 -25.12 -4.68
CA VAL A 12 0.51 -25.78 -3.36
C VAL A 12 1.17 -27.15 -3.48
N LYS A 13 2.12 -27.37 -4.35
CA LYS A 13 2.99 -28.57 -4.25
C LYS A 13 4.38 -28.27 -4.81
N VAL A 14 5.29 -27.85 -3.98
CA VAL A 14 6.72 -27.99 -4.22
C VAL A 14 7.40 -28.64 -3.02
N SER A 15 8.01 -29.70 -3.36
CA SER A 15 8.82 -30.70 -2.70
C SER A 15 9.88 -30.15 -1.73
N THR A 16 10.00 -30.80 -0.58
CA THR A 16 11.12 -30.73 0.35
C THR A 16 12.37 -31.35 -0.27
N ALA A 17 13.41 -30.56 -0.47
CA ALA A 17 14.76 -31.05 -0.72
C ALA A 17 15.75 -30.31 0.21
N SER A 18 16.48 -31.08 0.99
CA SER A 18 17.49 -30.63 1.96
C SER A 18 18.65 -29.89 1.29
N LEU A 19 19.03 -28.72 1.80
CA LEU A 19 20.28 -28.04 1.43
C LEU A 19 21.35 -28.32 2.49
N ALA A 20 22.43 -28.95 2.04
CA ALA A 20 23.66 -29.09 2.76
C ALA A 20 24.48 -27.80 2.68
N ALA A 21 25.05 -27.37 3.81
CA ALA A 21 25.92 -26.21 3.92
C ALA A 21 27.24 -26.42 3.17
N MET A 22 27.62 -25.50 2.29
CA MET A 22 28.97 -25.40 1.72
C MET A 22 29.65 -24.11 2.23
N SER A 23 30.75 -24.28 2.92
CA SER A 23 31.67 -23.23 3.38
C SER A 23 32.61 -22.80 2.24
N ILE A 24 32.79 -21.49 2.09
CA ILE A 24 33.72 -20.87 1.11
C ILE A 24 34.99 -20.44 1.84
N PRO A 25 36.19 -20.78 1.37
CA PRO A 25 37.44 -20.35 1.97
C PRO A 25 37.89 -18.96 1.48
N SER A 26 38.41 -18.15 2.40
CA SER A 26 39.05 -16.84 2.17
C SER A 26 40.35 -16.98 1.39
N LEU A 27 40.54 -16.19 0.34
CA LEU A 27 41.81 -16.03 -0.35
C LEU A 27 42.52 -14.77 0.15
N VAL A 28 43.71 -14.96 0.74
CA VAL A 28 44.66 -13.90 1.08
C VAL A 28 45.57 -13.70 -0.13
N ALA A 29 45.75 -12.45 -0.58
CA ALA A 29 46.76 -12.10 -1.56
C ALA A 29 47.76 -11.10 -0.96
N ALA A 30 49.01 -11.44 -1.12
CA ALA A 30 50.19 -10.75 -0.58
C ALA A 30 50.64 -9.60 -1.50
N GLY A 31 51.41 -8.72 -0.90
CA GLY A 31 51.86 -7.42 -1.29
C GLY A 31 52.76 -7.28 -2.51
N ALA A 32 52.99 -6.00 -2.87
CA ALA A 32 54.20 -5.54 -3.56
C ALA A 32 54.45 -4.05 -3.27
N ASP A 33 55.72 -3.75 -2.99
CA ASP A 33 56.31 -2.45 -2.62
C ASP A 33 56.23 -1.41 -3.73
N ALA A 34 56.22 -0.14 -3.35
CA ALA A 34 56.70 0.97 -4.16
C ALA A 34 57.01 2.24 -3.31
N PRO A 35 57.84 3.19 -3.78
CA PRO A 35 58.84 3.89 -2.96
C PRO A 35 58.42 5.24 -2.39
N GLU A 36 59.17 5.66 -1.37
CA GLU A 36 59.09 6.94 -0.67
C GLU A 36 59.46 8.17 -1.51
N SER A 37 58.82 9.32 -1.24
CA SER A 37 59.39 10.69 -1.20
C SER A 37 58.33 11.77 -1.00
N PRO A 38 58.61 12.99 -0.54
CA PRO A 38 59.25 13.45 0.67
C PRO A 38 58.33 14.31 1.58
N VAL A 39 58.78 14.49 2.81
CA VAL A 39 58.19 15.29 3.90
C VAL A 39 58.05 16.78 3.59
N SER A 40 56.92 17.40 4.01
CA SER A 40 56.79 18.84 4.33
C SER A 40 55.62 19.09 5.33
N PRO A 41 55.51 20.25 6.02
CA PRO A 41 55.63 20.25 7.47
C PRO A 41 54.29 20.30 8.24
N GLU A 42 54.41 20.02 9.52
CA GLU A 42 53.37 19.98 10.56
C GLU A 42 52.42 21.19 10.53
N SER A 43 51.12 20.87 10.45
CA SER A 43 50.03 21.74 10.87
C SER A 43 49.42 21.13 12.12
N SER A 44 49.54 21.81 13.26
CA SER A 44 49.01 21.41 14.57
C SER A 44 47.47 21.36 14.50
N ALA A 45 46.93 20.18 14.43
CA ALA A 45 45.51 19.94 14.59
C ALA A 45 45.16 19.79 16.08
N ALA A 46 44.23 20.60 16.58
CA ALA A 46 43.64 20.46 17.90
C ALA A 46 43.00 19.08 18.09
N PRO A 47 42.99 18.53 19.31
CA PRO A 47 42.45 17.19 19.54
C PRO A 47 40.94 17.17 19.25
N ALA A 48 40.51 16.21 18.40
CA ALA A 48 39.13 15.95 18.13
C ALA A 48 38.41 15.52 19.39
N VAL A 49 37.35 16.23 19.77
CA VAL A 49 36.45 15.87 20.85
C VAL A 49 35.75 14.56 20.44
N PRO A 50 35.73 13.50 21.26
CA PRO A 50 34.99 12.29 20.94
C PRO A 50 33.51 12.61 20.76
N GLN A 51 32.97 12.41 19.57
CA GLN A 51 31.52 12.44 19.36
C GLN A 51 30.93 11.29 20.19
N GLN A 52 30.23 11.65 21.26
CA GLN A 52 29.39 10.70 22.00
C GLN A 52 28.34 10.18 21.03
N GLN A 53 28.46 8.90 20.66
CA GLN A 53 27.39 8.18 19.97
C GLN A 53 26.16 8.24 20.87
N GLN A 54 25.13 8.97 20.44
CA GLN A 54 23.83 8.91 21.08
C GLN A 54 23.37 7.45 21.00
N PRO A 55 22.86 6.87 22.10
CA PRO A 55 22.35 5.52 22.07
C PRO A 55 21.25 5.45 21.04
N GLN A 56 21.41 4.60 20.02
CA GLN A 56 20.32 4.26 19.10
C GLN A 56 19.15 3.79 19.94
N ALA A 57 18.01 4.51 19.85
CA ALA A 57 16.80 4.08 20.50
C ALA A 57 16.51 2.63 20.04
N ALA A 58 16.44 1.70 20.98
CA ALA A 58 16.10 0.32 20.68
C ALA A 58 14.78 0.29 19.90
N ALA A 59 14.75 -0.49 18.83
CA ALA A 59 13.51 -0.68 18.07
C ALA A 59 12.40 -1.12 19.05
N PRO A 60 11.19 -0.55 18.97
CA PRO A 60 10.12 -0.89 19.90
C PRO A 60 9.88 -2.40 19.86
N ALA A 61 9.84 -3.03 21.02
CA ALA A 61 9.60 -4.46 21.12
C ALA A 61 8.27 -4.81 20.42
N VAL A 62 8.35 -5.77 19.48
CA VAL A 62 7.16 -6.27 18.77
C VAL A 62 6.22 -6.90 19.79
N ARG A 63 4.98 -6.41 19.87
CA ARG A 63 3.96 -6.94 20.76
C ARG A 63 3.41 -8.26 20.21
N PRO A 64 3.11 -9.26 21.05
CA PRO A 64 2.37 -10.43 20.58
C PRO A 64 1.08 -10.02 19.88
N GLY A 65 0.85 -10.56 18.67
CA GLY A 65 -0.32 -10.23 17.86
C GLY A 65 -0.26 -8.89 17.11
N ASP A 66 0.90 -8.25 17.03
CA ASP A 66 1.09 -7.06 16.21
C ASP A 66 0.87 -7.41 14.72
N SER A 67 -0.28 -6.98 14.19
CA SER A 67 -0.68 -7.28 12.82
C SER A 67 0.22 -6.60 11.78
N ASP A 68 0.84 -5.47 12.10
CA ASP A 68 1.80 -4.81 11.19
C ASP A 68 3.10 -5.64 11.11
N ALA A 69 3.60 -6.13 12.25
CA ALA A 69 4.77 -7.00 12.28
C ALA A 69 4.51 -8.34 11.57
N ILE A 70 3.34 -8.95 11.81
CA ILE A 70 2.92 -10.17 11.12
C ILE A 70 2.82 -9.93 9.60
N THR A 71 2.26 -8.80 9.20
CA THR A 71 2.15 -8.41 7.78
C THR A 71 3.52 -8.19 7.15
N ARG A 72 4.45 -7.53 7.85
CA ARG A 72 5.81 -7.33 7.34
C ARG A 72 6.53 -8.67 7.16
N ALA A 73 6.46 -9.55 8.16
CA ALA A 73 7.06 -10.89 8.07
C ALA A 73 6.48 -11.69 6.89
N PHE A 74 5.18 -11.54 6.61
CA PHE A 74 4.57 -12.18 5.44
C PHE A 74 5.13 -11.62 4.11
N PHE A 75 5.26 -10.31 3.96
CA PHE A 75 5.92 -9.73 2.77
C PHE A 75 7.35 -10.22 2.60
N ASP A 76 8.11 -10.33 3.69
CA ASP A 76 9.52 -10.75 3.67
C ASP A 76 9.67 -12.26 3.36
N SER A 77 8.65 -13.06 3.60
CA SER A 77 8.62 -14.48 3.25
C SER A 77 8.39 -14.76 1.76
N LEU A 78 8.06 -13.73 0.97
CA LEU A 78 7.82 -13.85 -0.47
C LEU A 78 9.10 -13.49 -1.24
N LEU A 79 9.60 -14.43 -2.04
CA LEU A 79 10.76 -14.27 -2.90
C LEU A 79 10.31 -14.02 -4.32
N VAL A 80 11.16 -13.36 -5.12
CA VAL A 80 10.88 -13.02 -6.52
C VAL A 80 11.92 -13.68 -7.42
N GLU A 81 11.45 -14.50 -8.35
CA GLU A 81 12.26 -15.13 -9.40
C GLU A 81 12.53 -14.14 -10.53
N THR A 82 13.78 -13.99 -10.94
CA THR A 82 14.16 -13.10 -12.05
C THR A 82 14.13 -13.82 -13.39
N ARG A 83 13.72 -13.10 -14.46
CA ARG A 83 13.59 -13.57 -15.84
C ARG A 83 14.06 -12.49 -16.81
N TYR A 84 15.33 -12.51 -17.19
CA TYR A 84 15.94 -11.47 -18.03
C TYR A 84 15.90 -11.75 -19.53
N MET A 85 15.75 -13.03 -19.93
CA MET A 85 15.75 -13.37 -21.36
C MET A 85 14.51 -12.79 -22.03
N ASP A 86 14.72 -12.07 -23.14
CA ASP A 86 13.68 -11.39 -23.91
C ASP A 86 12.87 -10.33 -23.11
N ALA A 87 13.44 -9.83 -21.99
CA ALA A 87 12.82 -8.80 -21.21
C ALA A 87 12.84 -7.45 -21.94
N GLU A 88 11.74 -6.69 -21.81
CA GLU A 88 11.57 -5.38 -22.42
C GLU A 88 11.36 -4.30 -21.34
N LYS A 89 11.54 -3.02 -21.72
CA LYS A 89 11.29 -1.91 -20.82
C LYS A 89 9.82 -1.87 -20.39
N PRO A 90 9.52 -1.91 -19.07
CA PRO A 90 8.16 -1.94 -18.58
C PRO A 90 7.47 -0.58 -18.58
N SER A 91 6.13 -0.60 -18.51
CA SER A 91 5.29 0.56 -18.23
C SER A 91 4.56 0.35 -16.91
N THR A 92 4.62 1.34 -16.02
CA THR A 92 3.87 1.38 -14.75
C THR A 92 2.50 2.06 -14.89
N LYS A 93 2.10 2.45 -16.12
CA LYS A 93 0.81 3.10 -16.33
C LYS A 93 -0.35 2.21 -15.86
N PHE A 94 -1.25 2.82 -15.12
CA PHE A 94 -2.34 2.17 -14.42
C PHE A 94 -3.69 2.72 -14.86
N GLU A 95 -4.61 1.85 -15.25
CA GLU A 95 -5.97 2.22 -15.63
C GLU A 95 -6.95 1.98 -14.49
N LEU A 96 -7.67 3.00 -14.07
CA LEU A 96 -8.68 2.92 -13.02
C LEU A 96 -9.91 3.74 -13.39
N PHE A 97 -11.09 3.10 -13.40
CA PHE A 97 -12.39 3.71 -13.65
C PHE A 97 -12.44 4.64 -14.87
N GLY A 98 -11.77 4.24 -15.95
CA GLY A 98 -11.75 4.96 -17.23
C GLY A 98 -10.66 6.03 -17.36
N GLU A 99 -9.84 6.25 -16.35
CA GLU A 99 -8.71 7.18 -16.39
C GLU A 99 -7.37 6.45 -16.29
N THR A 100 -6.31 7.05 -16.84
CA THR A 100 -4.95 6.52 -16.82
C THR A 100 -4.09 7.32 -15.86
N PHE A 101 -3.35 6.63 -15.00
CA PHE A 101 -2.42 7.18 -14.01
C PHE A 101 -0.99 6.71 -14.32
N GLU A 102 0.01 7.45 -13.87
CA GLU A 102 1.42 7.12 -14.13
C GLU A 102 1.93 5.97 -13.25
N THR A 103 1.24 5.67 -12.15
CA THR A 103 1.67 4.67 -11.17
C THR A 103 0.49 3.99 -10.47
N PRO A 104 0.59 2.68 -10.15
CA PRO A 104 -0.36 1.99 -9.28
C PRO A 104 -0.05 2.21 -7.78
N VAL A 105 0.99 2.98 -7.45
CA VAL A 105 1.34 3.34 -6.07
C VAL A 105 0.56 4.59 -5.68
N MET A 106 -0.53 4.40 -4.97
CA MET A 106 -1.45 5.45 -4.52
C MET A 106 -1.11 5.93 -3.11
N THR A 107 -1.57 7.09 -2.71
CA THR A 107 -1.59 7.46 -1.29
C THR A 107 -2.67 6.65 -0.55
N ALA A 108 -2.58 6.51 0.79
CA ALA A 108 -3.62 5.83 1.57
C ALA A 108 -4.58 6.81 2.23
N ALA A 109 -5.79 6.33 2.59
CA ALA A 109 -6.82 7.13 3.25
C ALA A 109 -6.43 7.50 4.69
N LEU A 110 -5.63 8.53 4.85
CA LEU A 110 -5.27 9.12 6.14
C LEU A 110 -6.23 10.24 6.53
N SER A 111 -6.33 10.52 7.84
CA SER A 111 -7.30 11.45 8.43
C SER A 111 -6.61 12.54 9.22
N HIS A 112 -7.15 13.74 9.21
CA HIS A 112 -6.75 14.85 10.07
C HIS A 112 -5.24 15.13 10.12
N LEU A 113 -4.54 14.96 8.99
CA LEU A 113 -3.10 15.20 8.90
C LEU A 113 -2.78 16.68 9.09
N ARG A 114 -1.82 16.98 9.99
CA ARG A 114 -1.30 18.33 10.23
C ARG A 114 0.22 18.34 9.99
N VAL A 115 0.69 19.43 9.43
CA VAL A 115 2.10 19.72 9.24
C VAL A 115 2.40 21.13 9.72
N PRO A 116 3.67 21.47 10.01
CA PRO A 116 4.02 22.86 10.30
C PRO A 116 3.55 23.78 9.16
N GLY A 117 2.77 24.80 9.52
CA GLY A 117 2.29 25.81 8.55
C GLY A 117 1.03 25.45 7.76
N GLY A 118 0.38 24.28 7.96
CA GLY A 118 -0.85 24.01 7.22
C GLY A 118 -1.43 22.60 7.30
N SER A 119 -2.22 22.28 6.29
CA SER A 119 -2.90 21.00 6.16
C SER A 119 -1.99 19.94 5.55
N GLY A 120 -1.69 18.89 6.32
CA GLY A 120 -1.00 17.72 5.79
C GLY A 120 -1.82 16.95 4.75
N LEU A 121 -3.15 17.08 4.78
CA LEU A 121 -4.02 16.48 3.76
C LEU A 121 -3.79 17.14 2.39
N VAL A 122 -3.65 18.47 2.35
CA VAL A 122 -3.35 19.23 1.13
C VAL A 122 -1.96 18.86 0.61
N VAL A 123 -0.94 18.85 1.48
CA VAL A 123 0.43 18.45 1.10
C VAL A 123 0.44 17.05 0.50
N TYR A 124 -0.32 16.12 1.08
CA TYR A 124 -0.40 14.74 0.62
C TYR A 124 -1.09 14.63 -0.75
N ALA A 125 -2.15 15.41 -0.97
CA ALA A 125 -2.83 15.50 -2.26
C ALA A 125 -1.96 16.12 -3.35
N GLN A 126 -1.22 17.20 -3.04
CA GLN A 126 -0.26 17.82 -3.96
C GLN A 126 0.82 16.82 -4.41
N ALA A 127 1.35 16.01 -3.48
CA ALA A 127 2.32 14.97 -3.82
C ALA A 127 1.74 13.91 -4.77
N ALA A 128 0.49 13.49 -4.57
CA ALA A 128 -0.19 12.56 -5.46
C ALA A 128 -0.41 13.18 -6.84
N ALA A 129 -0.89 14.41 -6.92
CA ALA A 129 -1.06 15.14 -8.19
C ALA A 129 0.26 15.27 -8.97
N ALA A 130 1.35 15.66 -8.31
CA ALA A 130 2.67 15.83 -8.90
C ALA A 130 3.30 14.52 -9.42
N THR A 131 2.75 13.37 -9.03
CA THR A 131 3.23 12.04 -9.44
C THR A 131 2.27 11.33 -10.40
N GLY A 132 1.13 11.93 -10.74
CA GLY A 132 0.07 11.26 -11.51
C GLY A 132 -0.51 10.04 -10.79
N ALA A 133 -0.47 10.02 -9.45
CA ALA A 133 -1.04 8.98 -8.62
C ALA A 133 -2.46 9.32 -8.16
N VAL A 134 -3.23 8.30 -7.82
CA VAL A 134 -4.54 8.48 -7.17
C VAL A 134 -4.31 8.88 -5.70
N HIS A 135 -5.05 9.89 -5.25
CA HIS A 135 -5.08 10.31 -3.85
C HIS A 135 -6.26 9.69 -3.10
N TRP A 136 -6.02 9.26 -1.85
CA TRP A 136 -7.08 8.84 -0.94
C TRP A 136 -7.12 9.75 0.28
N MET A 137 -8.29 10.23 0.63
CA MET A 137 -8.53 11.02 1.82
C MET A 137 -9.45 10.29 2.78
N GLY A 138 -9.05 10.15 4.04
CA GLY A 138 -9.87 9.64 5.14
C GLY A 138 -10.78 10.72 5.72
N MET A 139 -10.91 10.77 7.05
CA MET A 139 -11.70 11.81 7.72
C MET A 139 -11.03 13.18 7.62
N GLY A 140 -11.87 14.19 7.62
CA GLY A 140 -11.58 15.62 7.60
C GLY A 140 -12.90 16.34 7.52
N GLU A 141 -12.89 17.66 7.76
CA GLU A 141 -14.04 18.52 7.56
C GLU A 141 -14.38 18.65 6.08
N ASP A 142 -15.58 19.13 5.78
CA ASP A 142 -16.02 19.33 4.40
C ASP A 142 -15.07 20.28 3.64
N ARG A 143 -14.61 21.36 4.30
CA ARG A 143 -13.62 22.29 3.76
C ARG A 143 -12.26 21.60 3.48
N ASP A 144 -11.80 20.69 4.34
CA ASP A 144 -10.54 19.94 4.08
C ASP A 144 -10.63 19.20 2.75
N LEU A 145 -11.81 18.62 2.43
CA LEU A 145 -12.01 17.92 1.15
C LEU A 145 -11.99 18.86 -0.05
N GLU A 146 -12.62 20.01 0.07
CA GLU A 146 -12.64 21.04 -0.97
C GLU A 146 -11.21 21.53 -1.28
N GLU A 147 -10.40 21.81 -0.23
CA GLU A 147 -9.01 22.19 -0.36
C GLU A 147 -8.15 21.08 -1.01
N VAL A 148 -8.37 19.82 -0.65
CA VAL A 148 -7.71 18.67 -1.23
C VAL A 148 -8.04 18.52 -2.71
N VAL A 149 -9.32 18.59 -3.09
CA VAL A 149 -9.74 18.47 -4.50
C VAL A 149 -9.22 19.65 -5.33
N ALA A 150 -9.17 20.87 -4.75
CA ALA A 150 -8.62 22.05 -5.41
C ALA A 150 -7.15 21.92 -5.79
N THR A 151 -6.39 20.96 -5.22
CA THR A 151 -5.02 20.65 -5.66
C THR A 151 -4.92 20.01 -7.05
N GLY A 152 -6.04 19.59 -7.62
CA GLY A 152 -6.11 18.82 -8.87
C GLY A 152 -5.84 17.32 -8.70
N ALA A 153 -5.59 16.83 -7.48
CA ALA A 153 -5.42 15.40 -7.22
C ALA A 153 -6.72 14.63 -7.49
N ARG A 154 -6.64 13.53 -8.24
CA ARG A 154 -7.78 12.61 -8.43
C ARG A 154 -8.06 11.88 -7.11
N THR A 155 -9.03 12.39 -6.36
CA THR A 155 -9.25 12.07 -4.97
C THR A 155 -10.37 11.04 -4.78
N ILE A 156 -10.09 10.00 -4.00
CA ILE A 156 -11.07 9.05 -3.48
C ILE A 156 -11.34 9.44 -2.02
N LYS A 157 -12.57 9.86 -1.71
CA LYS A 157 -12.99 10.19 -0.35
C LYS A 157 -13.50 8.95 0.37
N VAL A 158 -12.88 8.58 1.49
CA VAL A 158 -13.34 7.49 2.36
C VAL A 158 -14.09 8.07 3.56
N ILE A 159 -15.34 7.66 3.72
CA ILE A 159 -16.23 8.03 4.83
C ILE A 159 -16.30 6.90 5.87
N LYS A 160 -16.75 7.22 7.08
CA LYS A 160 -16.96 6.23 8.14
C LYS A 160 -18.38 5.65 8.08
N PRO A 161 -18.61 4.45 8.65
CA PRO A 161 -19.94 3.83 8.70
C PRO A 161 -20.79 4.44 9.81
N HIS A 162 -21.08 5.76 9.71
CA HIS A 162 -21.88 6.47 10.69
C HIS A 162 -23.20 5.74 10.97
N GLU A 163 -23.63 5.68 12.23
CA GLU A 163 -24.90 5.05 12.60
C GLU A 163 -26.07 5.69 11.85
N ASP A 164 -26.09 7.01 11.79
CA ASP A 164 -27.07 7.76 10.99
C ASP A 164 -26.77 7.67 9.49
N ASN A 165 -27.62 7.00 8.77
CA ASN A 165 -27.51 6.91 7.32
C ASN A 165 -27.74 8.25 6.61
N ALA A 166 -28.47 9.19 7.21
CA ALA A 166 -28.62 10.54 6.63
C ALA A 166 -27.27 11.27 6.55
N GLU A 167 -26.42 11.12 7.56
CA GLU A 167 -25.05 11.64 7.55
C GLU A 167 -24.18 10.93 6.51
N VAL A 168 -24.32 9.62 6.35
CA VAL A 168 -23.61 8.89 5.26
C VAL A 168 -24.00 9.46 3.90
N PHE A 169 -25.29 9.62 3.62
CA PHE A 169 -25.77 10.20 2.35
C PHE A 169 -25.33 11.64 2.18
N ARG A 170 -25.31 12.46 3.25
CA ARG A 170 -24.81 13.82 3.19
C ARG A 170 -23.35 13.87 2.74
N ARG A 171 -22.49 13.05 3.37
CA ARG A 171 -21.07 12.97 3.02
C ARG A 171 -20.81 12.43 1.62
N ILE A 172 -21.60 11.47 1.15
CA ILE A 172 -21.54 10.99 -0.24
C ILE A 172 -21.85 12.15 -1.18
N ARG A 173 -22.98 12.86 -0.99
CA ARG A 173 -23.37 13.98 -1.86
C ARG A 173 -22.33 15.11 -1.85
N HIS A 174 -21.75 15.42 -0.67
CA HIS A 174 -20.70 16.41 -0.56
C HIS A 174 -19.45 16.00 -1.36
N ALA A 175 -18.99 14.76 -1.20
CA ALA A 175 -17.82 14.27 -1.94
C ALA A 175 -18.02 14.27 -3.47
N VAL A 176 -19.20 13.88 -3.92
CA VAL A 176 -19.58 13.96 -5.35
C VAL A 176 -19.61 15.40 -5.83
N GLY A 177 -20.26 16.31 -5.07
CA GLY A 177 -20.36 17.73 -5.39
C GLY A 177 -19.02 18.45 -5.40
N ALA A 178 -18.08 18.05 -4.54
CA ALA A 178 -16.71 18.55 -4.53
C ALA A 178 -15.86 18.04 -5.72
N GLY A 179 -16.34 17.08 -6.49
CA GLY A 179 -15.62 16.55 -7.66
C GLY A 179 -14.68 15.39 -7.36
N CYS A 180 -14.94 14.61 -6.30
CA CYS A 180 -14.17 13.41 -6.03
C CYS A 180 -14.25 12.41 -7.20
N PHE A 181 -13.12 11.72 -7.44
CA PHE A 181 -13.00 10.67 -8.45
C PHE A 181 -13.79 9.40 -8.09
N ALA A 182 -13.85 9.08 -6.81
CA ALA A 182 -14.66 8.02 -6.24
C ALA A 182 -14.98 8.30 -4.77
N VAL A 183 -15.95 7.57 -4.22
CA VAL A 183 -16.27 7.59 -2.79
C VAL A 183 -16.05 6.21 -2.21
N GLY A 184 -15.70 6.11 -0.94
CA GLY A 184 -15.55 4.83 -0.26
C GLY A 184 -16.05 4.84 1.17
N MET A 185 -16.09 3.67 1.82
CA MET A 185 -16.45 3.50 3.21
C MET A 185 -15.50 2.55 3.92
N ASP A 186 -14.99 2.97 5.09
CA ASP A 186 -14.24 2.11 6.04
C ASP A 186 -15.21 1.27 6.86
N ILE A 187 -15.41 0.00 6.55
CA ILE A 187 -16.34 -0.84 7.30
C ILE A 187 -15.79 -1.36 8.63
N ASP A 188 -14.48 -1.36 8.79
CA ASP A 188 -13.77 -1.87 9.96
C ASP A 188 -13.86 -0.95 11.20
N HIS A 189 -14.42 0.25 11.03
CA HIS A 189 -14.75 1.17 12.12
C HIS A 189 -16.16 0.97 12.71
N ALA A 190 -16.83 -0.12 12.40
CA ALA A 190 -18.15 -0.41 12.94
C ALA A 190 -18.13 -0.75 14.43
N PHE A 191 -17.07 -1.39 14.92
CA PHE A 191 -16.91 -1.81 16.30
C PHE A 191 -15.60 -1.28 16.92
N ASN A 192 -15.63 -1.03 18.23
CA ASN A 192 -14.45 -0.78 19.04
C ASN A 192 -13.79 -2.07 19.51
N GLY A 193 -12.65 -1.95 20.24
CA GLY A 193 -11.89 -3.11 20.74
C GLY A 193 -12.56 -3.91 21.87
N THR A 194 -13.71 -3.46 22.38
CA THR A 194 -14.45 -4.12 23.48
C THR A 194 -15.77 -4.76 23.01
N GLY A 195 -16.04 -4.75 21.69
CA GLY A 195 -17.23 -5.35 21.09
C GLY A 195 -18.46 -4.43 21.06
N GLY A 196 -18.38 -3.21 21.61
CA GLY A 196 -19.38 -2.16 21.42
C GLY A 196 -19.23 -1.48 20.07
N TYR A 197 -20.26 -0.73 19.66
CA TYR A 197 -20.13 0.11 18.46
C TYR A 197 -19.04 1.17 18.65
N ASP A 198 -18.30 1.47 17.57
CA ASP A 198 -17.24 2.47 17.62
C ASP A 198 -17.83 3.89 17.73
N ASN A 199 -17.06 4.79 18.29
CA ASN A 199 -17.35 6.22 18.31
C ASN A 199 -16.12 6.95 17.79
N VAL A 200 -16.25 7.60 16.65
CA VAL A 200 -15.13 8.29 16.01
C VAL A 200 -15.39 9.80 16.08
N TYR A 201 -14.60 10.50 16.89
CA TYR A 201 -14.73 11.94 17.15
C TYR A 201 -16.16 12.38 17.62
N GLY A 202 -16.75 11.59 18.52
CA GLY A 202 -18.08 11.88 19.04
C GLY A 202 -19.25 11.41 18.16
N LEU A 203 -18.96 10.86 16.99
CA LEU A 203 -19.99 10.33 16.08
C LEU A 203 -20.09 8.80 16.24
N PRO A 204 -21.29 8.25 16.50
CA PRO A 204 -21.50 6.83 16.64
C PRO A 204 -21.39 6.11 15.27
N MET A 205 -20.76 4.95 15.27
CA MET A 205 -20.61 4.08 14.10
C MET A 205 -21.47 2.84 14.23
N LYS A 206 -21.80 2.21 13.08
CA LYS A 206 -22.60 0.97 13.05
C LYS A 206 -22.28 0.15 11.81
N PRO A 207 -22.27 -1.18 11.87
CA PRO A 207 -22.15 -2.03 10.70
C PRO A 207 -23.25 -1.73 9.68
N LYS A 208 -22.90 -1.81 8.40
CA LYS A 208 -23.87 -1.60 7.30
C LYS A 208 -24.25 -2.92 6.66
N SER A 209 -25.54 -3.10 6.44
CA SER A 209 -26.06 -4.24 5.69
C SER A 209 -25.73 -4.13 4.19
N THR A 210 -25.81 -5.24 3.47
CA THR A 210 -25.64 -5.26 1.99
C THR A 210 -26.69 -4.37 1.30
N ALA A 211 -27.91 -4.26 1.86
CA ALA A 211 -28.96 -3.40 1.31
C ALA A 211 -28.63 -1.91 1.48
N GLU A 212 -28.16 -1.49 2.66
CA GLU A 212 -27.71 -0.11 2.90
C GLU A 212 -26.52 0.22 2.00
N MET A 213 -25.54 -0.70 1.89
CA MET A 213 -24.37 -0.51 1.02
C MET A 213 -24.80 -0.31 -0.43
N ARG A 214 -25.75 -1.07 -0.94
CA ARG A 214 -26.32 -0.90 -2.29
C ARG A 214 -26.95 0.49 -2.46
N SER A 215 -27.66 0.98 -1.45
CA SER A 215 -28.27 2.32 -1.48
C SER A 215 -27.19 3.43 -1.53
N PHE A 216 -26.07 3.25 -0.83
CA PHE A 216 -24.95 4.20 -0.86
C PHE A 216 -24.25 4.18 -2.23
N VAL A 217 -24.03 3.01 -2.81
CA VAL A 217 -23.48 2.86 -4.17
C VAL A 217 -24.36 3.59 -5.18
N GLN A 218 -25.68 3.40 -5.12
CA GLN A 218 -26.63 4.06 -6.02
C GLN A 218 -26.63 5.59 -5.83
N ALA A 219 -26.57 6.06 -4.58
CA ALA A 219 -26.57 7.49 -4.27
C ALA A 219 -25.28 8.19 -4.70
N ALA A 220 -24.16 7.49 -4.75
CA ALA A 220 -22.89 8.05 -5.18
C ALA A 220 -22.90 8.39 -6.69
N GLY A 221 -23.45 7.55 -7.54
CA GLY A 221 -23.44 7.74 -8.99
C GLY A 221 -22.06 7.75 -9.65
N ILE A 222 -21.00 7.62 -8.84
CA ILE A 222 -19.59 7.47 -9.22
C ILE A 222 -19.06 6.19 -8.55
N PRO A 223 -17.86 5.68 -8.91
CA PRO A 223 -17.34 4.46 -8.33
C PRO A 223 -17.35 4.49 -6.79
N PHE A 224 -17.87 3.42 -6.16
CA PHE A 224 -17.91 3.27 -4.71
C PHE A 224 -17.00 2.13 -4.27
N ILE A 225 -16.20 2.36 -3.22
CA ILE A 225 -15.17 1.43 -2.76
C ILE A 225 -15.37 1.10 -1.29
N VAL A 226 -15.21 -0.17 -0.91
CA VAL A 226 -15.27 -0.59 0.50
C VAL A 226 -13.88 -0.92 1.02
N LYS A 227 -13.47 -0.26 2.10
CA LYS A 227 -12.18 -0.48 2.77
C LYS A 227 -12.36 -1.25 4.08
N GLY A 228 -11.36 -2.10 4.40
CA GLY A 228 -11.39 -2.96 5.59
C GLY A 228 -11.88 -4.39 5.29
N VAL A 229 -11.85 -4.80 4.02
CA VAL A 229 -12.28 -6.14 3.60
C VAL A 229 -11.11 -7.12 3.74
N LEU A 230 -11.30 -8.18 4.54
CA LEU A 230 -10.30 -9.25 4.74
C LEU A 230 -10.89 -10.65 4.60
N SER A 231 -12.16 -10.76 4.18
CA SER A 231 -12.83 -12.06 4.03
C SER A 231 -13.47 -12.22 2.66
N PRO A 232 -13.48 -13.46 2.12
CA PRO A 232 -14.28 -13.80 0.92
C PRO A 232 -15.77 -13.52 1.11
N SER A 233 -16.29 -13.65 2.33
CA SER A 233 -17.69 -13.38 2.67
C SER A 233 -18.05 -11.91 2.44
N ASP A 234 -17.25 -10.98 2.95
CA ASP A 234 -17.52 -9.54 2.77
C ASP A 234 -17.24 -9.10 1.33
N ALA A 235 -16.23 -9.66 0.66
CA ALA A 235 -16.01 -9.43 -0.76
C ALA A 235 -17.21 -9.83 -1.62
N LYS A 236 -17.88 -10.97 -1.28
CA LYS A 236 -19.11 -11.38 -1.94
C LYS A 236 -20.26 -10.40 -1.72
N LYS A 237 -20.46 -9.92 -0.48
CA LYS A 237 -21.48 -8.90 -0.17
C LYS A 237 -21.22 -7.58 -0.89
N CYS A 238 -19.93 -7.18 -1.02
CA CYS A 238 -19.54 -6.01 -1.81
C CYS A 238 -19.93 -6.17 -3.28
N LEU A 239 -19.69 -7.34 -3.89
CA LEU A 239 -20.15 -7.62 -5.25
C LEU A 239 -21.67 -7.55 -5.38
N GLU A 240 -22.40 -8.14 -4.45
CA GLU A 240 -23.87 -8.13 -4.40
C GLU A 240 -24.44 -6.71 -4.23
N ALA A 241 -23.72 -5.82 -3.55
CA ALA A 241 -24.08 -4.42 -3.39
C ALA A 241 -23.74 -3.55 -4.61
N GLY A 242 -22.96 -4.04 -5.57
CA GLY A 242 -22.53 -3.28 -6.75
C GLY A 242 -21.31 -2.39 -6.49
N VAL A 243 -20.49 -2.72 -5.48
CA VAL A 243 -19.26 -2.00 -5.15
C VAL A 243 -18.25 -2.12 -6.30
N ALA A 244 -17.62 -1.03 -6.69
CA ALA A 244 -16.67 -0.97 -7.80
C ALA A 244 -15.26 -1.44 -7.43
N GLY A 245 -14.90 -1.39 -6.14
CA GLY A 245 -13.60 -1.81 -5.65
C GLY A 245 -13.58 -2.08 -4.15
N ILE A 246 -12.59 -2.85 -3.69
CA ILE A 246 -12.35 -3.12 -2.28
C ILE A 246 -10.89 -2.84 -1.92
N VAL A 247 -10.65 -2.37 -0.69
CA VAL A 247 -9.31 -2.28 -0.11
C VAL A 247 -9.15 -3.37 0.92
N LEU A 248 -8.21 -4.29 0.68
CA LEU A 248 -7.81 -5.29 1.65
C LEU A 248 -6.93 -4.59 2.70
N SER A 249 -7.43 -4.51 3.92
CA SER A 249 -6.85 -3.68 4.98
C SER A 249 -7.21 -4.20 6.36
N HIS A 250 -6.23 -4.29 7.26
CA HIS A 250 -6.47 -4.46 8.70
C HIS A 250 -6.35 -3.15 9.49
N HIS A 251 -6.26 -2.01 8.76
CA HIS A 251 -6.25 -0.65 9.29
C HIS A 251 -5.20 -0.41 10.39
N GLY A 252 -3.97 -0.93 10.19
CA GLY A 252 -2.91 -0.81 11.18
C GLY A 252 -3.11 -1.68 12.43
N GLY A 253 -3.81 -2.81 12.28
CA GLY A 253 -3.98 -3.78 13.37
C GLY A 253 -5.10 -3.43 14.35
N ARG A 254 -6.26 -2.96 13.88
CA ARG A 254 -7.46 -2.76 14.73
C ARG A 254 -7.82 -4.02 15.54
N VAL A 255 -7.56 -5.18 14.97
CA VAL A 255 -7.68 -6.47 15.65
C VAL A 255 -6.30 -7.10 15.70
N ALA A 256 -5.88 -7.56 16.90
CA ALA A 256 -4.64 -8.31 17.04
C ALA A 256 -4.72 -9.63 16.24
N TYR A 257 -3.58 -10.08 15.72
CA TYR A 257 -3.50 -11.27 14.86
C TYR A 257 -4.36 -11.19 13.58
N SER A 258 -4.69 -9.98 13.09
CA SER A 258 -5.37 -9.83 11.80
C SER A 258 -4.53 -10.46 10.70
N ILE A 259 -5.23 -11.15 9.78
CA ILE A 259 -4.59 -11.74 8.60
C ILE A 259 -3.92 -10.65 7.75
N PRO A 260 -2.67 -10.83 7.31
CA PRO A 260 -2.05 -9.92 6.34
C PRO A 260 -2.93 -9.74 5.09
N PRO A 261 -3.18 -8.51 4.64
CA PRO A 261 -4.01 -8.25 3.45
C PRO A 261 -3.53 -9.01 2.21
N LEU A 262 -2.21 -9.10 2.02
CA LEU A 262 -1.63 -9.85 0.90
C LEU A 262 -1.85 -11.37 1.02
N LEU A 263 -1.93 -11.92 2.24
CA LEU A 263 -2.28 -13.33 2.46
C LEU A 263 -3.77 -13.60 2.17
N ALA A 264 -4.64 -12.63 2.46
CA ALA A 264 -6.08 -12.76 2.18
C ALA A 264 -6.41 -12.65 0.68
N LEU A 265 -5.51 -12.01 -0.11
CA LEU A 265 -5.73 -11.63 -1.51
C LEU A 265 -6.16 -12.81 -2.39
N GLU A 266 -5.44 -13.93 -2.34
CA GLU A 266 -5.71 -15.10 -3.22
C GLU A 266 -7.16 -15.58 -3.10
N ARG A 267 -7.62 -15.78 -1.86
CA ARG A 267 -8.99 -16.27 -1.58
C ARG A 267 -10.05 -15.26 -1.97
N ILE A 268 -9.74 -13.96 -1.85
CA ILE A 268 -10.66 -12.87 -2.21
C ILE A 268 -10.69 -12.70 -3.73
N ALA A 269 -9.54 -12.76 -4.41
CA ALA A 269 -9.46 -12.69 -5.86
C ALA A 269 -10.27 -13.81 -6.55
N ASP A 270 -10.29 -15.00 -5.96
CA ASP A 270 -11.13 -16.13 -6.44
C ASP A 270 -12.64 -15.83 -6.38
N VAL A 271 -13.09 -15.07 -5.41
CA VAL A 271 -14.48 -14.60 -5.30
C VAL A 271 -14.77 -13.47 -6.28
N VAL A 272 -13.86 -12.50 -6.35
CA VAL A 272 -14.02 -11.29 -7.16
C VAL A 272 -13.95 -11.58 -8.65
N LYS A 273 -13.02 -12.43 -9.09
CA LYS A 273 -12.85 -12.86 -10.50
C LYS A 273 -12.82 -11.70 -11.50
N GLY A 274 -12.16 -10.60 -11.14
CA GLY A 274 -12.02 -9.41 -11.98
C GLY A 274 -13.28 -8.54 -12.14
N ARG A 275 -14.38 -8.85 -11.42
CA ARG A 275 -15.64 -8.08 -11.47
C ARG A 275 -15.59 -6.78 -10.65
N MET A 276 -14.58 -6.60 -9.83
CA MET A 276 -14.39 -5.49 -8.93
C MET A 276 -12.88 -5.25 -8.77
N LYS A 277 -12.46 -4.01 -8.58
CA LYS A 277 -11.05 -3.67 -8.32
C LYS A 277 -10.62 -4.10 -6.93
N ILE A 278 -9.37 -4.56 -6.80
CA ILE A 278 -8.78 -4.97 -5.53
C ILE A 278 -7.55 -4.10 -5.26
N PHE A 279 -7.60 -3.36 -4.16
CA PHE A 279 -6.49 -2.55 -3.65
C PHE A 279 -5.94 -3.17 -2.37
N ILE A 280 -4.65 -2.96 -2.11
CA ILE A 280 -4.00 -3.39 -0.86
C ILE A 280 -3.39 -2.19 -0.18
N ASP A 281 -3.62 -2.07 1.13
CA ASP A 281 -2.85 -1.24 2.02
C ASP A 281 -2.23 -2.08 3.16
N CYS A 282 -1.62 -1.43 4.15
CA CYS A 282 -0.89 -2.05 5.25
C CYS A 282 0.36 -2.84 4.81
N GLY A 283 1.51 -2.43 5.32
CA GLY A 283 2.79 -3.10 5.10
C GLY A 283 3.50 -2.79 3.79
N VAL A 284 2.90 -2.02 2.88
CA VAL A 284 3.57 -1.59 1.63
C VAL A 284 4.49 -0.42 1.93
N VAL A 285 5.80 -0.61 1.79
CA VAL A 285 6.83 0.38 2.08
C VAL A 285 7.85 0.55 0.94
N SER A 286 7.76 -0.26 -0.12
CA SER A 286 8.71 -0.29 -1.23
C SER A 286 8.03 -0.59 -2.56
N GLY A 287 8.71 -0.35 -3.68
CA GLY A 287 8.27 -0.79 -5.01
C GLY A 287 8.26 -2.31 -5.15
N MET A 288 9.14 -3.02 -4.43
CA MET A 288 9.13 -4.48 -4.35
C MET A 288 7.84 -4.99 -3.67
N ASP A 289 7.39 -4.36 -2.58
CA ASP A 289 6.12 -4.74 -1.95
C ASP A 289 4.94 -4.50 -2.89
N ALA A 290 4.95 -3.35 -3.59
CA ALA A 290 3.95 -3.05 -4.62
C ALA A 290 3.94 -4.14 -5.70
N TYR A 291 5.13 -4.53 -6.20
CA TYR A 291 5.26 -5.62 -7.17
C TYR A 291 4.64 -6.93 -6.70
N LYS A 292 4.94 -7.36 -5.46
CA LYS A 292 4.39 -8.59 -4.87
C LYS A 292 2.86 -8.56 -4.83
N CYS A 293 2.27 -7.42 -4.43
CA CYS A 293 0.82 -7.25 -4.42
C CYS A 293 0.21 -7.38 -5.82
N LEU A 294 0.79 -6.68 -6.79
CA LEU A 294 0.31 -6.65 -8.17
C LEU A 294 0.47 -8.01 -8.84
N ALA A 295 1.61 -8.69 -8.65
CA ALA A 295 1.85 -10.03 -9.18
C ALA A 295 0.86 -11.07 -8.66
N LEU A 296 0.44 -10.94 -7.39
CA LEU A 296 -0.54 -11.84 -6.76
C LEU A 296 -2.00 -11.46 -7.04
N GLY A 297 -2.27 -10.39 -7.80
CA GLY A 297 -3.58 -10.08 -8.36
C GLY A 297 -4.28 -8.86 -7.77
N ALA A 298 -3.59 -7.99 -7.04
CA ALA A 298 -4.09 -6.65 -6.74
C ALA A 298 -4.06 -5.77 -8.00
N ASP A 299 -4.96 -4.80 -8.11
CA ASP A 299 -4.95 -3.81 -9.19
C ASP A 299 -4.01 -2.64 -8.88
N ALA A 300 -3.92 -2.23 -7.61
CA ALA A 300 -3.01 -1.18 -7.14
C ALA A 300 -2.75 -1.31 -5.63
N VAL A 301 -1.82 -0.50 -5.13
CA VAL A 301 -1.48 -0.44 -3.70
C VAL A 301 -1.63 0.98 -3.17
N SER A 302 -1.94 1.13 -1.88
CA SER A 302 -1.93 2.43 -1.22
C SER A 302 -0.95 2.48 -0.05
N VAL A 303 -0.21 3.60 0.05
CA VAL A 303 0.89 3.80 0.98
C VAL A 303 0.52 4.92 1.95
N GLY A 304 0.44 4.60 3.23
CA GLY A 304 0.02 5.54 4.28
C GLY A 304 1.16 5.95 5.20
N ARG A 305 1.28 5.29 6.33
CA ARG A 305 2.21 5.64 7.42
C ARG A 305 3.67 5.77 6.98
N HIS A 306 4.08 5.04 5.94
CA HIS A 306 5.42 5.17 5.38
C HIS A 306 5.69 6.56 4.75
N LEU A 307 4.66 7.23 4.22
CA LEU A 307 4.77 8.57 3.65
C LEU A 307 4.53 9.69 4.68
N MET A 308 3.85 9.41 5.80
CA MET A 308 3.49 10.43 6.81
C MET A 308 4.67 11.27 7.32
N PRO A 309 5.84 10.69 7.67
CA PRO A 309 6.97 11.48 8.15
C PRO A 309 7.46 12.53 7.14
N LEU A 310 7.33 12.24 5.84
CA LEU A 310 7.80 13.11 4.76
C LEU A 310 6.88 14.31 4.51
N LEU A 311 5.64 14.28 5.00
CA LEU A 311 4.70 15.38 4.83
C LEU A 311 5.17 16.67 5.50
N ARG A 312 5.97 16.57 6.59
CA ARG A 312 6.60 17.73 7.25
C ARG A 312 7.60 18.44 6.35
N ASP A 313 8.22 17.71 5.42
CA ASP A 313 9.23 18.19 4.48
C ASP A 313 8.59 18.66 3.16
N GLY A 314 7.25 18.63 3.09
CA GLY A 314 6.46 19.17 2.00
C GLY A 314 6.06 18.15 0.91
N ALA A 315 5.33 18.65 -0.07
CA ALA A 315 4.78 17.84 -1.16
C ALA A 315 5.88 17.24 -2.04
N ASP A 316 6.97 17.98 -2.30
CA ASP A 316 8.06 17.51 -3.17
C ASP A 316 8.80 16.31 -2.57
N ALA A 317 9.09 16.32 -1.27
CA ALA A 317 9.72 15.20 -0.58
C ALA A 317 8.83 13.95 -0.63
N THR A 318 7.54 14.12 -0.39
CA THR A 318 6.55 13.03 -0.48
C THR A 318 6.41 12.49 -1.91
N ALA A 319 6.35 13.38 -2.91
CA ALA A 319 6.31 13.04 -4.32
C ALA A 319 7.57 12.28 -4.77
N ALA A 320 8.74 12.72 -4.31
CA ALA A 320 10.01 12.04 -4.60
C ALA A 320 9.99 10.59 -4.10
N ARG A 321 9.41 10.32 -2.92
CA ARG A 321 9.27 8.95 -2.42
C ARG A 321 8.32 8.10 -3.25
N ILE A 322 7.16 8.64 -3.67
CA ILE A 322 6.23 7.93 -4.57
C ILE A 322 6.91 7.60 -5.90
N LYS A 323 7.66 8.56 -6.47
CA LYS A 323 8.44 8.34 -7.71
C LYS A 323 9.52 7.27 -7.51
N ALA A 324 10.22 7.27 -6.39
CA ALA A 324 11.23 6.25 -6.07
C ALA A 324 10.62 4.85 -5.97
N MET A 325 9.47 4.70 -5.30
CA MET A 325 8.74 3.42 -5.23
C MET A 325 8.25 2.97 -6.62
N THR A 326 7.80 3.91 -7.46
CA THR A 326 7.38 3.62 -8.83
C THR A 326 8.57 3.16 -9.70
N ALA A 327 9.73 3.80 -9.55
CA ALA A 327 10.94 3.42 -10.25
C ALA A 327 11.46 2.04 -9.81
N GLU A 328 11.41 1.74 -8.51
CA GLU A 328 11.73 0.42 -7.97
C GLU A 328 10.78 -0.65 -8.52
N LEU A 329 9.47 -0.39 -8.53
CA LEU A 329 8.47 -1.26 -9.15
C LEU A 329 8.83 -1.55 -10.62
N ALA A 330 9.14 -0.52 -11.41
CA ALA A 330 9.56 -0.68 -12.80
C ALA A 330 10.84 -1.54 -12.92
N GLY A 331 11.82 -1.34 -12.02
CA GLY A 331 13.03 -2.16 -11.96
C GLY A 331 12.74 -3.63 -11.72
N VAL A 332 11.85 -3.94 -10.79
CA VAL A 332 11.43 -5.33 -10.52
C VAL A 332 10.66 -5.92 -11.70
N MET A 333 9.75 -5.15 -12.32
CA MET A 333 9.02 -5.57 -13.53
C MET A 333 10.00 -5.94 -14.66
N ALA A 334 11.03 -5.11 -14.89
CA ALA A 334 12.05 -5.38 -15.88
C ALA A 334 12.82 -6.67 -15.56
N ALA A 335 13.24 -6.85 -14.30
CA ALA A 335 13.98 -8.02 -13.84
C ALA A 335 13.18 -9.33 -13.89
N THR A 336 11.85 -9.24 -13.99
CA THR A 336 10.93 -10.40 -14.06
C THR A 336 10.31 -10.59 -15.44
N GLY A 337 10.71 -9.79 -16.44
CA GLY A 337 10.20 -9.87 -17.81
C GLY A 337 8.76 -9.35 -17.98
N VAL A 338 8.25 -8.59 -17.00
CA VAL A 338 6.90 -8.03 -17.03
C VAL A 338 6.90 -6.67 -17.73
N THR A 339 6.20 -6.53 -18.84
CA THR A 339 6.20 -5.31 -19.66
C THR A 339 5.08 -4.32 -19.29
N SER A 340 4.05 -4.76 -18.58
CA SER A 340 2.93 -3.90 -18.14
C SER A 340 2.16 -4.52 -16.98
N LEU A 341 1.40 -3.71 -16.24
CA LEU A 341 0.58 -4.17 -15.12
C LEU A 341 -0.51 -5.18 -15.54
N LYS A 342 -0.92 -5.17 -16.82
CA LYS A 342 -1.87 -6.16 -17.36
C LYS A 342 -1.25 -7.55 -17.57
N LYS A 343 0.10 -7.64 -17.55
CA LYS A 343 0.86 -8.86 -17.79
C LYS A 343 1.59 -9.35 -16.54
N MET A 344 1.14 -8.93 -15.35
CA MET A 344 1.73 -9.42 -14.10
C MET A 344 1.61 -10.94 -14.00
N ASP A 345 2.73 -11.58 -13.64
CA ASP A 345 2.83 -13.04 -13.58
C ASP A 345 3.05 -13.51 -12.13
N PRO A 346 2.05 -14.18 -11.51
CA PRO A 346 2.19 -14.67 -10.14
C PRO A 346 3.19 -15.83 -10.01
N THR A 347 3.59 -16.47 -11.11
CA THR A 347 4.51 -17.64 -11.07
C THR A 347 5.94 -17.28 -10.69
N VAL A 348 6.29 -15.98 -10.70
CA VAL A 348 7.58 -15.49 -10.22
C VAL A 348 7.63 -15.30 -8.71
N ILE A 349 6.49 -15.42 -8.02
CA ILE A 349 6.42 -15.25 -6.55
C ILE A 349 6.51 -16.63 -5.88
N HIS A 350 7.54 -16.81 -5.07
CA HIS A 350 7.77 -18.03 -4.30
C HIS A 350 7.64 -17.74 -2.81
N ARG A 351 6.97 -18.62 -2.08
CA ARG A 351 6.89 -18.52 -0.62
C ARG A 351 8.03 -19.32 0.00
N MET A 352 8.82 -18.67 0.85
CA MET A 352 9.82 -19.36 1.66
C MET A 352 9.10 -20.28 2.66
N ALA A 353 9.47 -21.56 2.67
CA ALA A 353 9.03 -22.50 3.70
C ALA A 353 9.91 -22.29 4.95
N PHE A 354 9.31 -22.09 6.10
CA PHE A 354 9.99 -22.04 7.40
C PHE A 354 9.89 -23.39 8.10
#